data_4d1810d022364f13b48f348771cb1a14
#
_entry.id   4d1810d022364f13b48f348771cb1a14
#
_cell.length_a   1.000
_cell.length_b   1.000
_cell.length_c   1.000
_cell.angle_alpha   90.00
_cell.angle_beta   90.00
_cell.angle_gamma   90.00
#
_symmetry.space_group_name_H-M   'P 1'
#
loop_
_entity.id
_entity.type
_entity.pdbx_description
1 polymer ?
#
loop_
_entity_poly.entity_id
_entity_poly.type
_entity_poly.pdbx_seq_one_letter_code
_entity_poly.pdbx_strand_id
1 'polypeptide(L)'
;MRVTRVVLRDFRSYGTAELHLGEGVTVVVGANGAGKTNLLEAVYVGCTGRSCRTSNDRELVRFGARVARVELHAEGADGPHVIGVGIEPGEGKRVRVDGAVAERLTAVEARPLAGVFLPDRLELVKGPPASRRAHLDQVVAALWPARAATRRAYSRALAQRNALLARVRAGAAPSEALRAWDLELAGHGVALAADRAATVAELAPRFAELAVELGLDGDAAIAYRPRSRAETTEELAAELAERLPADLERGYTTHGPHRDELAFVREGRTLRAYGSQGQQRLALLALLLAERDAIAATRGSPPLMLLDDVMSELDGERRERLVARLLAEPGAQSLITTTDLEHVPGVRGDAAIAVAPVADGRIAEAAAA
;
A
#
# COMPACT_ATOMS: atom_id res chain seq x y z
N MET A 1 15.52 -4.23 5.61
CA MET A 1 15.30 -3.82 7.03
C MET A 1 14.26 -4.73 7.64
N ARG A 2 14.57 -5.40 8.75
CA ARG A 2 13.75 -6.40 9.44
C ARG A 2 13.19 -5.81 10.74
N VAL A 3 11.87 -5.93 10.95
CA VAL A 3 11.23 -5.51 12.21
C VAL A 3 11.39 -6.61 13.24
N THR A 4 11.97 -6.29 14.39
CA THR A 4 12.23 -7.26 15.45
C THR A 4 11.21 -7.16 16.59
N ARG A 5 10.74 -5.93 16.90
CA ARG A 5 9.88 -5.67 18.04
C ARG A 5 8.97 -4.48 17.79
N VAL A 6 7.76 -4.55 18.32
CA VAL A 6 6.76 -3.49 18.28
C VAL A 6 6.22 -3.24 19.68
N VAL A 7 6.26 -1.99 20.13
CA VAL A 7 5.74 -1.57 21.44
C VAL A 7 4.60 -0.60 21.23
N LEU A 8 3.47 -0.86 21.87
CA LEU A 8 2.24 -0.07 21.79
C LEU A 8 1.92 0.58 23.13
N ARG A 9 1.45 1.82 23.12
CA ARG A 9 0.84 2.48 24.27
C ARG A 9 -0.40 3.24 23.84
N ASP A 10 -1.52 2.93 24.49
CA ASP A 10 -2.83 3.54 24.25
C ASP A 10 -3.26 3.59 22.79
N PHE A 11 -3.00 2.51 22.06
CA PHE A 11 -3.35 2.37 20.64
C PHE A 11 -4.58 1.46 20.49
N ARG A 12 -5.67 1.96 19.91
CA ARG A 12 -6.92 1.23 19.68
C ARG A 12 -7.41 0.52 20.97
N SER A 13 -7.41 -0.82 20.97
CA SER A 13 -7.79 -1.67 22.13
C SER A 13 -6.64 -1.90 23.11
N TYR A 14 -5.40 -1.56 22.76
CA TYR A 14 -4.22 -1.84 23.56
C TYR A 14 -3.89 -0.70 24.52
N GLY A 15 -3.85 -0.95 25.82
CA GLY A 15 -3.28 -0.02 26.79
C GLY A 15 -1.75 -0.03 26.72
N THR A 16 -1.15 -1.22 26.89
CA THR A 16 0.27 -1.48 26.64
C THR A 16 0.39 -2.87 26.06
N ALA A 17 1.18 -3.00 25.01
CA ALA A 17 1.46 -4.31 24.40
C ALA A 17 2.86 -4.32 23.78
N GLU A 18 3.46 -5.48 23.74
CA GLU A 18 4.74 -5.72 23.11
C GLU A 18 4.65 -6.98 22.26
N LEU A 19 5.08 -6.89 21.00
CA LEU A 19 5.15 -8.00 20.05
C LEU A 19 6.58 -8.17 19.57
N HIS A 20 7.10 -9.39 19.68
CA HIS A 20 8.32 -9.79 19.00
C HIS A 20 7.96 -10.50 17.70
N LEU A 21 8.58 -10.08 16.58
CA LEU A 21 8.38 -10.69 15.28
C LEU A 21 9.48 -11.72 15.02
N GLY A 22 9.09 -12.88 14.52
CA GLY A 22 10.02 -13.90 14.03
C GLY A 22 10.74 -13.46 12.74
N GLU A 23 11.72 -14.24 12.33
CA GLU A 23 12.49 -13.98 11.09
C GLU A 23 11.69 -14.28 9.82
N GLY A 24 10.71 -15.18 9.88
CA GLY A 24 9.83 -15.58 8.78
C GLY A 24 8.39 -15.10 9.00
N VAL A 25 7.51 -16.03 9.35
CA VAL A 25 6.09 -15.77 9.54
C VAL A 25 5.79 -15.62 11.04
N THR A 26 5.11 -14.55 11.42
CA THR A 26 4.55 -14.37 12.77
C THR A 26 3.03 -14.49 12.68
N VAL A 27 2.45 -15.45 13.39
CA VAL A 27 1.01 -15.72 13.43
C VAL A 27 0.41 -15.13 14.69
N VAL A 28 -0.45 -14.13 14.53
CA VAL A 28 -1.24 -13.52 15.60
C VAL A 28 -2.58 -14.24 15.66
N VAL A 29 -2.79 -15.04 16.72
CA VAL A 29 -4.00 -15.84 16.89
C VAL A 29 -4.87 -15.35 18.05
N GLY A 30 -6.19 -15.40 17.87
CA GLY A 30 -7.14 -15.04 18.94
C GLY A 30 -8.57 -14.95 18.42
N ALA A 31 -9.52 -14.86 19.33
CA ALA A 31 -10.94 -14.76 19.00
C ALA A 31 -11.25 -13.50 18.17
N ASN A 32 -12.42 -13.46 17.54
CA ASN A 32 -12.90 -12.23 16.90
C ASN A 32 -13.05 -11.13 17.95
N GLY A 33 -12.60 -9.91 17.61
CA GLY A 33 -12.60 -8.78 18.54
C GLY A 33 -11.42 -8.75 19.53
N ALA A 34 -10.54 -9.75 19.59
CA ALA A 34 -9.40 -9.79 20.51
C ALA A 34 -8.35 -8.68 20.28
N GLY A 35 -8.38 -8.02 19.11
CA GLY A 35 -7.45 -6.92 18.79
C GLY A 35 -6.43 -7.26 17.68
N LYS A 36 -6.49 -8.42 17.05
CA LYS A 36 -5.54 -8.87 16.01
C LYS A 36 -5.33 -7.82 14.90
N THR A 37 -6.41 -7.37 14.28
CA THR A 37 -6.38 -6.34 13.23
C THR A 37 -5.82 -5.00 13.75
N ASN A 38 -6.11 -4.64 15.00
CA ASN A 38 -5.56 -3.43 15.62
C ASN A 38 -4.04 -3.53 15.80
N LEU A 39 -3.52 -4.73 16.13
CA LEU A 39 -2.08 -4.98 16.23
C LEU A 39 -1.40 -4.87 14.86
N LEU A 40 -1.99 -5.50 13.82
CA LEU A 40 -1.52 -5.37 12.45
C LEU A 40 -1.52 -3.90 11.98
N GLU A 41 -2.60 -3.16 12.25
CA GLU A 41 -2.70 -1.73 11.96
C GLU A 41 -1.60 -0.93 12.68
N ALA A 42 -1.27 -1.25 13.92
CA ALA A 42 -0.19 -0.60 14.66
C ALA A 42 1.18 -0.82 14.00
N VAL A 43 1.48 -2.04 13.58
CA VAL A 43 2.72 -2.33 12.83
C VAL A 43 2.77 -1.52 11.54
N TYR A 44 1.66 -1.46 10.79
CA TYR A 44 1.58 -0.65 9.58
C TYR A 44 1.79 0.85 9.86
N VAL A 45 1.20 1.37 10.94
CA VAL A 45 1.41 2.77 11.39
C VAL A 45 2.89 3.01 11.70
N GLY A 46 3.54 2.10 12.39
CA GLY A 46 4.98 2.19 12.69
C GLY A 46 5.85 2.22 11.44
N CYS A 47 5.51 1.46 10.40
CA CYS A 47 6.25 1.42 9.12
C CYS A 47 5.98 2.64 8.23
N THR A 48 4.78 3.23 8.30
CA THR A 48 4.32 4.22 7.29
C THR A 48 3.93 5.57 7.85
N GLY A 49 3.71 5.68 9.16
CA GLY A 49 3.14 6.85 9.82
C GLY A 49 1.64 7.05 9.54
N ARG A 50 0.96 6.09 8.92
CA ARG A 50 -0.45 6.18 8.51
C ARG A 50 -1.20 4.92 8.87
N SER A 51 -2.50 5.04 9.14
CA SER A 51 -3.38 3.86 9.23
C SER A 51 -3.69 3.31 7.83
N CYS A 52 -3.85 1.99 7.75
CA CYS A 52 -4.37 1.29 6.57
C CYS A 52 -5.90 1.22 6.53
N ARG A 53 -6.61 1.65 7.60
CA ARG A 53 -8.06 1.52 7.77
C ARG A 53 -8.80 2.84 7.87
N THR A 54 -8.16 3.88 8.40
CA THR A 54 -8.81 5.19 8.62
C THR A 54 -7.87 6.35 8.35
N SER A 55 -8.43 7.47 7.93
CA SER A 55 -7.73 8.76 7.87
C SER A 55 -7.94 9.60 9.14
N ASN A 56 -8.82 9.17 10.04
CA ASN A 56 -9.14 9.85 11.28
C ASN A 56 -8.22 9.39 12.42
N ASP A 57 -7.23 10.19 12.78
CA ASP A 57 -6.25 9.87 13.82
C ASP A 57 -6.86 9.68 15.22
N ARG A 58 -8.05 10.23 15.49
CA ARG A 58 -8.77 10.01 16.77
C ARG A 58 -9.12 8.55 17.00
N GLU A 59 -9.39 7.81 15.93
CA GLU A 59 -9.73 6.39 16.02
C GLU A 59 -8.54 5.51 16.38
N LEU A 60 -7.31 5.99 16.23
CA LEU A 60 -6.09 5.27 16.59
C LEU A 60 -5.78 5.36 18.10
N VAL A 61 -6.28 6.39 18.77
CA VAL A 61 -6.07 6.58 20.20
C VAL A 61 -7.09 5.76 21.00
N ARG A 62 -6.61 5.04 22.02
CA ARG A 62 -7.48 4.26 22.93
C ARG A 62 -8.53 5.14 23.57
N PHE A 63 -9.74 4.63 23.70
CA PHE A 63 -10.81 5.37 24.40
C PHE A 63 -10.39 5.78 25.81
N GLY A 64 -10.57 7.06 26.14
CA GLY A 64 -10.15 7.65 27.42
C GLY A 64 -8.68 8.07 27.49
N ALA A 65 -7.85 7.77 26.49
CA ALA A 65 -6.47 8.23 26.42
C ALA A 65 -6.35 9.50 25.57
N ARG A 66 -5.27 10.26 25.78
CA ARG A 66 -4.97 11.49 25.03
C ARG A 66 -4.06 11.26 23.84
N VAL A 67 -3.09 10.33 23.97
CA VAL A 67 -2.02 10.12 23.00
C VAL A 67 -1.82 8.63 22.80
N ALA A 68 -1.78 8.16 21.55
CA ALA A 68 -1.29 6.83 21.22
C ALA A 68 0.18 6.87 20.80
N ARG A 69 0.92 5.79 21.08
CA ARG A 69 2.32 5.64 20.66
C ARG A 69 2.54 4.25 20.09
N VAL A 70 3.25 4.23 18.96
CA VAL A 70 3.78 3.02 18.32
C VAL A 70 5.28 3.19 18.22
N GLU A 71 6.02 2.22 18.72
CA GLU A 71 7.47 2.18 18.60
C GLU A 71 7.86 0.87 17.90
N LEU A 72 8.59 0.97 16.80
CA LEU A 72 9.17 -0.14 16.07
C LEU A 72 10.67 -0.20 16.31
N HIS A 73 11.16 -1.40 16.63
CA HIS A 73 12.57 -1.74 16.58
C HIS A 73 12.83 -2.53 15.31
N ALA A 74 13.83 -2.15 14.55
CA ALA A 74 14.15 -2.80 13.29
C ALA A 74 15.68 -2.91 13.13
N GLU A 75 16.12 -3.91 12.39
CA GLU A 75 17.51 -4.12 12.00
C GLU A 75 17.70 -3.84 10.52
N GLY A 76 18.55 -2.88 10.20
CA GLY A 76 19.01 -2.56 8.85
C GLY A 76 20.42 -3.07 8.59
N ALA A 77 20.91 -2.85 7.37
CA ALA A 77 22.29 -3.17 7.01
C ALA A 77 23.32 -2.28 7.75
N ASP A 78 22.91 -1.12 8.19
CA ASP A 78 23.63 -0.10 8.94
C ASP A 78 23.47 -0.24 10.47
N GLY A 79 22.70 -1.21 10.94
CA GLY A 79 22.49 -1.51 12.34
C GLY A 79 21.06 -1.40 12.82
N PRO A 80 20.85 -1.35 14.16
CA PRO A 80 19.53 -1.26 14.77
C PRO A 80 18.95 0.15 14.66
N HIS A 81 17.65 0.23 14.40
CA HIS A 81 16.89 1.47 14.31
C HIS A 81 15.66 1.43 15.21
N VAL A 82 15.30 2.58 15.77
CA VAL A 82 14.08 2.77 16.54
C VAL A 82 13.22 3.85 15.90
N ILE A 83 12.00 3.47 15.53
CA ILE A 83 11.03 4.36 14.86
C ILE A 83 9.85 4.57 15.80
N GLY A 84 9.65 5.80 16.26
CA GLY A 84 8.54 6.19 17.13
C GLY A 84 7.51 7.02 16.38
N VAL A 85 6.23 6.65 16.49
CA VAL A 85 5.09 7.41 15.98
C VAL A 85 4.17 7.76 17.15
N GLY A 86 4.12 9.03 17.53
CA GLY A 86 3.17 9.57 18.48
C GLY A 86 1.96 10.19 17.76
N ILE A 87 0.76 9.90 18.22
CA ILE A 87 -0.50 10.35 17.61
C ILE A 87 -1.31 11.08 18.68
N GLU A 88 -1.44 12.40 18.54
CA GLU A 88 -2.26 13.24 19.39
C GLU A 88 -3.32 13.92 18.50
N PRO A 89 -4.61 13.59 18.67
CA PRO A 89 -5.67 14.16 17.83
C PRO A 89 -5.72 15.68 17.94
N GLY A 90 -5.64 16.37 16.79
CA GLY A 90 -5.61 17.83 16.72
C GLY A 90 -4.22 18.46 16.68
N GLU A 91 -3.19 17.77 17.17
CA GLU A 91 -1.78 18.23 17.17
C GLU A 91 -0.95 17.65 16.00
N GLY A 92 -1.53 16.69 15.28
CA GLY A 92 -0.82 15.95 14.23
C GLY A 92 0.03 14.80 14.78
N LYS A 93 0.79 14.19 13.88
CA LYS A 93 1.68 13.06 14.21
C LYS A 93 3.09 13.55 14.46
N ARG A 94 3.72 13.01 15.50
CA ARG A 94 5.14 13.22 15.80
C ARG A 94 5.91 11.96 15.44
N VAL A 95 6.81 12.06 14.48
CA VAL A 95 7.66 10.95 14.05
C VAL A 95 9.08 11.17 14.55
N ARG A 96 9.69 10.12 15.09
CA ARG A 96 11.10 10.10 15.45
C ARG A 96 11.76 8.86 14.87
N VAL A 97 12.98 9.01 14.40
CA VAL A 97 13.84 7.90 13.96
C VAL A 97 15.17 8.08 14.66
N ASP A 98 15.57 7.09 15.44
CA ASP A 98 16.78 7.09 16.25
C ASP A 98 16.91 8.35 17.15
N GLY A 99 15.79 8.75 17.72
CA GLY A 99 15.67 9.95 18.55
C GLY A 99 15.51 11.28 17.80
N ALA A 100 15.88 11.35 16.52
CA ALA A 100 15.75 12.55 15.71
C ALA A 100 14.30 12.74 15.23
N VAL A 101 13.82 13.98 15.20
CA VAL A 101 12.48 14.31 14.70
C VAL A 101 12.50 14.28 13.16
N ALA A 102 11.55 13.55 12.58
CA ALA A 102 11.33 13.53 11.14
C ALA A 102 9.97 14.19 10.81
N GLU A 103 9.94 15.00 9.76
CA GLU A 103 8.70 15.64 9.29
C GLU A 103 7.67 14.60 8.83
N ARG A 104 8.15 13.59 8.10
CA ARG A 104 7.34 12.47 7.59
C ARG A 104 8.17 11.19 7.57
N LEU A 105 7.60 10.11 8.08
CA LEU A 105 8.26 8.81 8.03
C LEU A 105 8.54 8.34 6.60
N THR A 106 7.66 8.67 5.65
CA THR A 106 7.83 8.30 4.23
C THR A 106 9.00 8.99 3.53
N ALA A 107 9.59 10.03 4.14
CA ALA A 107 10.80 10.69 3.64
C ALA A 107 12.09 10.10 4.21
N VAL A 108 11.98 9.19 5.19
CA VAL A 108 13.13 8.54 5.84
C VAL A 108 13.47 7.28 5.04
N GLU A 109 14.71 7.18 4.57
CA GLU A 109 15.19 5.99 3.83
C GLU A 109 15.33 4.77 4.74
N ALA A 110 15.84 4.98 5.94
CA ALA A 110 16.01 3.95 6.98
C ALA A 110 14.66 3.65 7.67
N ARG A 111 13.71 3.06 6.93
CA ARG A 111 12.44 2.60 7.47
C ARG A 111 12.03 1.27 6.86
N PRO A 112 11.37 0.38 7.60
CA PRO A 112 10.77 -0.81 7.04
C PRO A 112 9.68 -0.42 6.03
N LEU A 113 9.68 -1.08 4.88
CA LEU A 113 8.55 -1.03 3.96
C LEU A 113 7.52 -2.06 4.39
N ALA A 114 6.24 -1.78 4.19
CA ALA A 114 5.16 -2.70 4.52
C ALA A 114 4.13 -2.78 3.39
N GLY A 115 3.79 -4.01 3.00
CA GLY A 115 2.62 -4.34 2.21
C GLY A 115 1.49 -4.82 3.13
N VAL A 116 0.23 -4.47 2.86
CA VAL A 116 -0.89 -4.92 3.70
C VAL A 116 -2.03 -5.49 2.88
N PHE A 117 -2.47 -6.67 3.26
CA PHE A 117 -3.73 -7.28 2.81
C PHE A 117 -4.77 -7.13 3.92
N LEU A 118 -5.90 -6.51 3.59
CA LEU A 118 -7.07 -6.45 4.44
C LEU A 118 -8.28 -6.98 3.62
N PRO A 119 -9.27 -7.62 4.25
CA PRO A 119 -10.49 -8.06 3.55
C PRO A 119 -11.17 -6.93 2.78
N ASP A 120 -11.17 -5.71 3.33
CA ASP A 120 -11.75 -4.52 2.70
C ASP A 120 -10.92 -3.99 1.53
N ARG A 121 -9.65 -4.38 1.38
CA ARG A 121 -8.78 -3.96 0.25
C ARG A 121 -9.14 -4.57 -1.10
N LEU A 122 -10.15 -5.42 -1.18
CA LEU A 122 -10.75 -5.81 -2.47
C LEU A 122 -11.17 -4.60 -3.33
N GLU A 123 -11.28 -3.42 -2.73
CA GLU A 123 -11.43 -2.17 -3.47
C GLU A 123 -10.33 -1.90 -4.51
N LEU A 124 -9.11 -2.46 -4.36
CA LEU A 124 -8.09 -2.36 -5.39
C LEU A 124 -8.49 -3.12 -6.67
N VAL A 125 -9.25 -4.20 -6.56
CA VAL A 125 -9.70 -4.97 -7.74
C VAL A 125 -11.05 -4.46 -8.22
N LYS A 126 -12.04 -4.31 -7.32
CA LYS A 126 -13.44 -3.97 -7.69
C LYS A 126 -13.81 -2.50 -7.55
N GLY A 127 -13.07 -1.73 -6.78
CA GLY A 127 -13.37 -0.34 -6.44
C GLY A 127 -13.09 0.68 -7.54
N PRO A 128 -13.10 1.97 -7.21
CA PRO A 128 -12.92 3.04 -8.19
C PRO A 128 -11.47 3.10 -8.73
N PRO A 129 -11.27 3.57 -9.97
CA PRO A 129 -9.93 3.75 -10.55
C PRO A 129 -8.99 4.63 -9.72
N ALA A 130 -9.55 5.56 -8.94
CA ALA A 130 -8.75 6.46 -8.08
C ALA A 130 -7.94 5.70 -7.03
N SER A 131 -8.51 4.65 -6.41
CA SER A 131 -7.83 3.80 -5.43
C SER A 131 -6.65 3.05 -6.08
N ARG A 132 -6.86 2.48 -7.28
CA ARG A 132 -5.81 1.79 -8.04
C ARG A 132 -4.67 2.71 -8.46
N ARG A 133 -4.98 3.93 -8.94
CA ARG A 133 -3.94 4.92 -9.24
C ARG A 133 -3.15 5.32 -8.00
N ALA A 134 -3.84 5.59 -6.89
CA ALA A 134 -3.17 5.95 -5.65
C ALA A 134 -2.25 4.83 -5.14
N HIS A 135 -2.67 3.58 -5.27
CA HIS A 135 -1.87 2.41 -4.94
C HIS A 135 -0.66 2.28 -5.88
N LEU A 136 -0.87 2.35 -7.21
CA LEU A 136 0.22 2.28 -8.19
C LEU A 136 1.27 3.37 -7.95
N ASP A 137 0.85 4.60 -7.64
CA ASP A 137 1.75 5.71 -7.30
C ASP A 137 2.55 5.45 -6.01
N GLN A 138 2.01 4.67 -5.05
CA GLN A 138 2.75 4.24 -3.86
C GLN A 138 3.79 3.19 -4.22
N VAL A 139 3.48 2.26 -5.13
CA VAL A 139 4.43 1.26 -5.60
C VAL A 139 5.56 1.89 -6.40
N VAL A 140 5.27 2.86 -7.28
CA VAL A 140 6.30 3.69 -7.96
C VAL A 140 7.29 4.27 -6.94
N ALA A 141 6.76 4.88 -5.87
CA ALA A 141 7.59 5.50 -4.83
C ALA A 141 8.36 4.46 -3.98
N ALA A 142 7.84 3.25 -3.83
CA ALA A 142 8.53 2.17 -3.13
C ALA A 142 9.67 1.58 -3.96
N LEU A 143 9.45 1.36 -5.26
CA LEU A 143 10.46 0.87 -6.19
C LEU A 143 11.55 1.93 -6.43
N TRP A 144 11.14 3.16 -6.74
CA TRP A 144 12.05 4.25 -7.13
C TRP A 144 11.76 5.53 -6.33
N PRO A 145 12.34 5.71 -5.13
CA PRO A 145 12.07 6.86 -4.26
C PRO A 145 12.28 8.22 -4.92
N ALA A 146 13.26 8.34 -5.81
CA ALA A 146 13.51 9.58 -6.56
C ALA A 146 12.29 10.02 -7.40
N ARG A 147 11.48 9.09 -7.88
CA ARG A 147 10.27 9.34 -8.68
C ARG A 147 9.05 9.76 -7.84
N ALA A 148 9.12 9.66 -6.52
CA ALA A 148 8.01 10.05 -5.64
C ALA A 148 7.59 11.52 -5.76
N ALA A 149 8.44 12.39 -6.30
CA ALA A 149 8.15 13.80 -6.54
C ALA A 149 7.23 14.02 -7.74
N THR A 150 7.29 13.16 -8.77
CA THR A 150 6.55 13.29 -10.04
C THR A 150 5.05 13.43 -9.82
N ARG A 151 4.46 12.51 -9.03
CA ARG A 151 3.04 12.57 -8.68
C ARG A 151 2.63 13.87 -8.00
N ARG A 152 3.46 14.36 -7.06
CA ARG A 152 3.16 15.60 -6.32
C ARG A 152 3.21 16.82 -7.25
N ALA A 153 4.19 16.86 -8.14
CA ALA A 153 4.33 17.92 -9.15
C ALA A 153 3.12 17.93 -10.09
N TYR A 154 2.76 16.76 -10.65
CA TYR A 154 1.56 16.60 -11.48
C TYR A 154 0.27 17.04 -10.75
N SER A 155 0.09 16.65 -9.50
CA SER A 155 -1.12 17.00 -8.73
C SER A 155 -1.21 18.49 -8.47
N ARG A 156 -0.06 19.19 -8.24
CA ARG A 156 -0.01 20.65 -8.10
C ARG A 156 -0.35 21.35 -9.40
N ALA A 157 0.28 20.96 -10.50
CA ALA A 157 0.00 21.54 -11.82
C ALA A 157 -1.48 21.35 -12.22
N LEU A 158 -2.05 20.17 -11.96
CA LEU A 158 -3.47 19.89 -12.20
C LEU A 158 -4.39 20.80 -11.37
N ALA A 159 -4.08 21.00 -10.09
CA ALA A 159 -4.86 21.88 -9.22
C ALA A 159 -4.81 23.34 -9.71
N GLN A 160 -3.63 23.83 -10.11
CA GLN A 160 -3.45 25.20 -10.64
C GLN A 160 -4.18 25.38 -11.97
N ARG A 161 -4.05 24.42 -12.89
CA ARG A 161 -4.80 24.45 -14.16
C ARG A 161 -6.30 24.48 -13.92
N ASN A 162 -6.83 23.64 -13.03
CA ASN A 162 -8.25 23.61 -12.70
C ASN A 162 -8.73 24.91 -12.04
N ALA A 163 -7.93 25.51 -11.17
CA ALA A 163 -8.24 26.83 -10.59
C ALA A 163 -8.30 27.94 -11.67
N LEU A 164 -7.37 27.88 -12.63
CA LEU A 164 -7.37 28.84 -13.74
C LEU A 164 -8.55 28.60 -14.71
N LEU A 165 -8.90 27.34 -15.01
CA LEU A 165 -10.09 26.99 -15.80
C LEU A 165 -11.37 27.61 -15.20
N ALA A 166 -11.53 27.53 -13.87
CA ALA A 166 -12.67 28.14 -13.20
C ALA A 166 -12.69 29.68 -13.38
N ARG A 167 -11.53 30.35 -13.33
CA ARG A 167 -11.42 31.80 -13.55
C ARG A 167 -11.71 32.20 -15.00
N VAL A 168 -11.18 31.44 -15.97
CA VAL A 168 -11.44 31.66 -17.40
C VAL A 168 -12.94 31.50 -17.68
N ARG A 169 -13.57 30.45 -17.16
CA ARG A 169 -15.03 30.25 -17.30
C ARG A 169 -15.87 31.38 -16.71
N ALA A 170 -15.39 31.98 -15.62
CA ALA A 170 -16.02 33.14 -14.98
C ALA A 170 -15.72 34.49 -15.69
N GLY A 171 -14.93 34.50 -16.78
CA GLY A 171 -14.49 35.73 -17.45
C GLY A 171 -13.42 36.53 -16.69
N ALA A 172 -12.87 35.94 -15.61
CA ALA A 172 -11.88 36.60 -14.74
C ALA A 172 -10.41 36.35 -15.14
N ALA A 173 -10.16 35.63 -16.24
CA ALA A 173 -8.84 35.44 -16.84
C ALA A 173 -8.96 35.09 -18.33
N PRO A 174 -7.96 35.44 -19.16
CA PRO A 174 -7.93 35.05 -20.56
C PRO A 174 -7.57 33.57 -20.72
N SER A 175 -8.09 32.89 -21.75
CA SER A 175 -7.83 31.48 -22.04
C SER A 175 -6.37 31.18 -22.35
N GLU A 176 -5.66 32.14 -22.95
CA GLU A 176 -4.24 32.07 -23.31
C GLU A 176 -3.35 31.81 -22.07
N ALA A 177 -3.79 32.24 -20.90
CA ALA A 177 -3.06 32.01 -19.65
C ALA A 177 -2.97 30.51 -19.28
N LEU A 178 -3.83 29.65 -19.85
CA LEU A 178 -3.78 28.20 -19.62
C LEU A 178 -2.57 27.54 -20.28
N ARG A 179 -2.02 28.10 -21.36
CA ARG A 179 -0.94 27.49 -22.14
C ARG A 179 0.29 27.12 -21.30
N ALA A 180 0.68 28.00 -20.37
CA ALA A 180 1.82 27.72 -19.49
C ALA A 180 1.55 26.53 -18.56
N TRP A 181 0.33 26.46 -18.04
CA TRP A 181 -0.10 25.33 -17.18
C TRP A 181 -0.34 24.04 -17.97
N ASP A 182 -0.74 24.14 -19.24
CA ASP A 182 -0.86 22.98 -20.14
C ASP A 182 0.51 22.32 -20.35
N LEU A 183 1.57 23.10 -20.60
CA LEU A 183 2.94 22.61 -20.76
C LEU A 183 3.48 22.02 -19.46
N GLU A 184 3.30 22.70 -18.32
CA GLU A 184 3.76 22.20 -17.02
C GLU A 184 3.04 20.91 -16.63
N LEU A 185 1.72 20.87 -16.77
CA LEU A 185 0.91 19.68 -16.53
C LEU A 185 1.29 18.54 -17.45
N ALA A 186 1.54 18.82 -18.73
CA ALA A 186 1.92 17.83 -19.73
C ALA A 186 3.29 17.22 -19.41
N GLY A 187 4.31 18.00 -19.09
CA GLY A 187 5.63 17.51 -18.74
C GLY A 187 5.60 16.56 -17.53
N HIS A 188 4.90 16.94 -16.46
CA HIS A 188 4.71 16.06 -15.31
C HIS A 188 3.79 14.89 -15.63
N GLY A 189 2.84 15.05 -16.54
CA GLY A 189 1.90 14.03 -16.97
C GLY A 189 2.57 12.88 -17.72
N VAL A 190 3.39 13.20 -18.71
CA VAL A 190 4.18 12.19 -19.46
C VAL A 190 5.10 11.41 -18.51
N ALA A 191 5.83 12.13 -17.64
CA ALA A 191 6.70 11.48 -16.67
C ALA A 191 5.92 10.54 -15.73
N LEU A 192 4.75 10.94 -15.23
CA LEU A 192 3.91 10.11 -14.36
C LEU A 192 3.36 8.87 -15.09
N ALA A 193 2.93 9.02 -16.33
CA ALA A 193 2.45 7.91 -17.16
C ALA A 193 3.58 6.91 -17.44
N ALA A 194 4.79 7.39 -17.76
CA ALA A 194 5.97 6.56 -17.96
C ALA A 194 6.37 5.80 -16.68
N ASP A 195 6.35 6.44 -15.51
CA ASP A 195 6.64 5.83 -14.22
C ASP A 195 5.66 4.69 -13.91
N ARG A 196 4.37 4.88 -14.16
CA ARG A 196 3.33 3.87 -13.98
C ARG A 196 3.46 2.71 -14.97
N ALA A 197 3.74 3.02 -16.24
CA ALA A 197 3.96 2.00 -17.27
C ALA A 197 5.15 1.10 -16.92
N ALA A 198 6.28 1.70 -16.51
CA ALA A 198 7.45 0.97 -16.06
C ALA A 198 7.16 0.09 -14.84
N THR A 199 6.38 0.60 -13.87
CA THR A 199 5.96 -0.19 -12.69
C THR A 199 5.13 -1.40 -13.11
N VAL A 200 4.15 -1.22 -13.98
CA VAL A 200 3.30 -2.34 -14.41
C VAL A 200 4.09 -3.35 -15.26
N ALA A 201 5.03 -2.89 -16.08
CA ALA A 201 5.93 -3.77 -16.82
C ALA A 201 6.79 -4.65 -15.90
N GLU A 202 7.25 -4.08 -14.77
CA GLU A 202 8.02 -4.80 -13.73
C GLU A 202 7.16 -5.81 -12.97
N LEU A 203 5.90 -5.47 -12.68
CA LEU A 203 5.01 -6.30 -11.89
C LEU A 203 4.30 -7.38 -12.70
N ALA A 204 3.99 -7.13 -13.97
CA ALA A 204 3.10 -7.99 -14.76
C ALA A 204 3.58 -9.45 -14.91
N PRO A 205 4.87 -9.75 -15.21
CA PRO A 205 5.33 -11.12 -15.27
C PRO A 205 5.24 -11.85 -13.93
N ARG A 206 5.67 -11.18 -12.83
CA ARG A 206 5.59 -11.72 -11.47
C ARG A 206 4.14 -11.97 -11.04
N PHE A 207 3.25 -11.04 -11.37
CA PHE A 207 1.82 -11.19 -11.09
C PHE A 207 1.24 -12.42 -11.79
N ALA A 208 1.55 -12.64 -13.06
CA ALA A 208 1.04 -13.78 -13.82
C ALA A 208 1.52 -15.11 -13.22
N GLU A 209 2.81 -15.22 -12.87
CA GLU A 209 3.38 -16.40 -12.22
C GLU A 209 2.73 -16.68 -10.87
N LEU A 210 2.64 -15.66 -10.01
CA LEU A 210 2.03 -15.79 -8.68
C LEU A 210 0.53 -16.05 -8.71
N ALA A 211 -0.18 -15.53 -9.70
CA ALA A 211 -1.59 -15.84 -9.90
C ALA A 211 -1.81 -17.34 -10.14
N VAL A 212 -0.98 -17.94 -10.99
CA VAL A 212 -1.00 -19.41 -11.27
C VAL A 212 -0.59 -20.18 -10.01
N GLU A 213 0.51 -19.77 -9.35
CA GLU A 213 1.00 -20.41 -8.10
C GLU A 213 -0.08 -20.45 -7.02
N LEU A 214 -0.84 -19.35 -6.84
CA LEU A 214 -1.93 -19.26 -5.87
C LEU A 214 -3.24 -19.93 -6.30
N GLY A 215 -3.28 -20.51 -7.51
CA GLY A 215 -4.46 -21.20 -8.03
C GLY A 215 -5.55 -20.28 -8.58
N LEU A 216 -5.17 -19.15 -9.15
CA LEU A 216 -6.03 -18.36 -10.01
C LEU A 216 -5.95 -18.89 -11.43
N ASP A 217 -6.85 -19.82 -11.77
CA ASP A 217 -6.89 -20.48 -13.07
C ASP A 217 -7.10 -19.50 -14.23
N GLY A 218 -6.56 -19.83 -15.41
CA GLY A 218 -6.63 -19.05 -16.64
C GLY A 218 -5.58 -17.93 -16.70
N ASP A 219 -5.50 -17.27 -17.87
CA ASP A 219 -4.57 -16.16 -18.10
C ASP A 219 -4.93 -14.94 -17.26
N ALA A 220 -4.23 -14.77 -16.14
CA ALA A 220 -4.38 -13.60 -15.26
C ALA A 220 -3.27 -12.58 -15.54
N ALA A 221 -3.65 -11.33 -15.72
CA ALA A 221 -2.72 -10.23 -16.01
C ALA A 221 -3.16 -8.92 -15.36
N ILE A 222 -2.19 -8.04 -15.11
CA ILE A 222 -2.42 -6.63 -14.85
C ILE A 222 -2.03 -5.82 -16.09
N ALA A 223 -2.82 -4.80 -16.40
CA ALA A 223 -2.60 -3.96 -17.57
C ALA A 223 -2.76 -2.48 -17.20
N TYR A 224 -1.76 -1.67 -17.53
CA TYR A 224 -1.87 -0.22 -17.46
C TYR A 224 -2.57 0.29 -18.72
N ARG A 225 -3.60 1.09 -18.51
CA ARG A 225 -4.40 1.71 -19.58
C ARG A 225 -4.34 3.21 -19.44
N PRO A 226 -3.34 3.87 -20.06
CA PRO A 226 -3.23 5.33 -20.03
C PRO A 226 -4.40 5.97 -20.77
N ARG A 227 -4.86 7.11 -20.30
CA ARG A 227 -5.89 7.93 -20.96
C ARG A 227 -5.33 8.66 -22.18
N SER A 228 -4.07 9.06 -22.13
CA SER A 228 -3.31 9.64 -23.23
C SER A 228 -2.26 8.64 -23.71
N ARG A 229 -1.95 8.67 -24.99
CA ARG A 229 -0.82 7.93 -25.60
C ARG A 229 0.36 8.84 -25.91
N ALA A 230 0.30 10.12 -25.52
CA ALA A 230 1.37 11.07 -25.72
C ALA A 230 2.66 10.59 -25.04
N GLU A 231 3.76 10.63 -25.78
CA GLU A 231 5.09 10.25 -25.33
C GLU A 231 5.95 11.51 -25.03
N THR A 232 5.54 12.68 -25.55
CA THR A 232 6.21 13.95 -25.35
C THR A 232 5.32 14.97 -24.64
N THR A 233 5.96 15.99 -24.06
CA THR A 233 5.27 17.11 -23.41
C THR A 233 4.41 17.86 -24.41
N GLU A 234 4.91 18.06 -25.61
CA GLU A 234 4.26 18.79 -26.70
C GLU A 234 2.98 18.09 -27.17
N GLU A 235 3.04 16.77 -27.31
CA GLU A 235 1.89 15.95 -27.68
C GLU A 235 0.78 16.01 -26.61
N LEU A 236 1.12 15.80 -25.34
CA LEU A 236 0.11 15.89 -24.27
C LEU A 236 -0.44 17.30 -24.11
N ALA A 237 0.38 18.34 -24.28
CA ALA A 237 -0.08 19.73 -24.25
C ALA A 237 -1.04 20.02 -25.43
N ALA A 238 -0.78 19.48 -26.61
CA ALA A 238 -1.69 19.58 -27.75
C ALA A 238 -3.04 18.89 -27.47
N GLU A 239 -3.01 17.65 -26.91
CA GLU A 239 -4.23 16.95 -26.48
C GLU A 239 -5.05 17.76 -25.43
N LEU A 240 -4.37 18.44 -24.49
CA LEU A 240 -5.02 19.31 -23.50
C LEU A 240 -5.66 20.54 -24.14
N ALA A 241 -4.99 21.15 -25.12
CA ALA A 241 -5.51 22.29 -25.88
C ALA A 241 -6.76 21.91 -26.70
N GLU A 242 -6.75 20.75 -27.37
CA GLU A 242 -7.91 20.24 -28.10
C GLU A 242 -9.13 19.99 -27.18
N ARG A 243 -8.89 19.62 -25.91
CA ARG A 243 -9.93 19.36 -24.91
C ARG A 243 -10.40 20.61 -24.17
N LEU A 244 -9.76 21.77 -24.38
CA LEU A 244 -10.07 23.00 -23.68
C LEU A 244 -11.56 23.40 -23.70
N PRO A 245 -12.31 23.31 -24.84
CA PRO A 245 -13.73 23.64 -24.83
C PRO A 245 -14.54 22.77 -23.86
N ALA A 246 -14.30 21.45 -23.84
CA ALA A 246 -14.95 20.52 -22.94
C ALA A 246 -14.54 20.71 -21.48
N ASP A 247 -13.28 21.07 -21.22
CA ASP A 247 -12.75 21.37 -19.89
C ASP A 247 -13.38 22.66 -19.32
N LEU A 248 -13.56 23.68 -20.15
CA LEU A 248 -14.26 24.93 -19.78
C LEU A 248 -15.72 24.68 -19.45
N GLU A 249 -16.42 23.88 -20.26
CA GLU A 249 -17.82 23.51 -20.00
C GLU A 249 -17.96 22.80 -18.63
N ARG A 250 -17.08 21.83 -18.34
CA ARG A 250 -17.12 21.03 -17.11
C ARG A 250 -16.49 21.71 -15.90
N GLY A 251 -15.59 22.68 -16.12
CA GLY A 251 -14.87 23.40 -15.07
C GLY A 251 -13.69 22.65 -14.48
N TYR A 252 -13.22 21.57 -15.13
CA TYR A 252 -12.04 20.79 -14.69
C TYR A 252 -11.40 20.05 -15.87
N THR A 253 -10.13 19.67 -15.71
CA THR A 253 -9.37 18.90 -16.68
C THR A 253 -9.94 17.49 -16.83
N THR A 254 -10.31 17.11 -18.04
CA THR A 254 -10.96 15.82 -18.35
C THR A 254 -10.00 14.77 -18.90
N HIS A 255 -8.76 15.15 -19.23
CA HIS A 255 -7.79 14.32 -19.93
C HIS A 255 -6.42 14.32 -19.25
N GLY A 256 -5.74 13.17 -19.26
CA GLY A 256 -4.40 12.99 -18.70
C GLY A 256 -4.32 11.90 -17.62
N PRO A 257 -3.15 11.71 -16.98
CA PRO A 257 -2.85 10.60 -16.06
C PRO A 257 -3.78 10.46 -14.85
N HIS A 258 -4.44 11.51 -14.41
CA HIS A 258 -5.47 11.42 -13.36
C HIS A 258 -6.74 10.66 -13.79
N ARG A 259 -6.82 10.23 -15.05
CA ARG A 259 -7.90 9.42 -15.64
C ARG A 259 -7.45 8.01 -16.07
N ASP A 260 -6.19 7.66 -15.87
CA ASP A 260 -5.66 6.35 -16.19
C ASP A 260 -6.30 5.22 -15.37
N GLU A 261 -6.11 4.00 -15.88
CA GLU A 261 -6.62 2.79 -15.24
C GLU A 261 -5.53 1.72 -15.12
N LEU A 262 -5.51 1.03 -13.97
CA LEU A 262 -4.84 -0.24 -13.79
C LEU A 262 -5.92 -1.33 -13.81
N ALA A 263 -5.93 -2.17 -14.84
CA ALA A 263 -6.91 -3.21 -14.99
C ALA A 263 -6.36 -4.58 -14.55
N PHE A 264 -7.17 -5.31 -13.78
CA PHE A 264 -6.96 -6.73 -13.52
C PHE A 264 -7.78 -7.52 -14.53
N VAL A 265 -7.12 -8.36 -15.30
CA VAL A 265 -7.73 -9.11 -16.42
C VAL A 265 -7.51 -10.59 -16.21
N ARG A 266 -8.51 -11.41 -16.55
CA ARG A 266 -8.43 -12.84 -16.61
C ARG A 266 -9.15 -13.31 -17.89
N GLU A 267 -8.48 -14.09 -18.71
CA GLU A 267 -9.05 -14.57 -20.00
C GLU A 267 -9.66 -13.43 -20.83
N GLY A 268 -8.95 -12.29 -20.93
CA GLY A 268 -9.39 -11.11 -21.67
C GLY A 268 -10.51 -10.29 -21.01
N ARG A 269 -11.05 -10.71 -19.85
CA ARG A 269 -12.15 -10.04 -19.13
C ARG A 269 -11.68 -9.39 -17.84
N THR A 270 -12.24 -8.24 -17.46
CA THR A 270 -11.86 -7.56 -16.23
C THR A 270 -12.41 -8.31 -15.01
N LEU A 271 -11.54 -8.59 -14.02
CA LEU A 271 -11.93 -9.21 -12.76
C LEU A 271 -12.92 -8.35 -11.95
N ARG A 272 -12.91 -7.05 -12.16
CA ARG A 272 -13.87 -6.13 -11.53
C ARG A 272 -15.34 -6.50 -11.85
N ALA A 273 -15.63 -6.86 -13.09
CA ALA A 273 -16.98 -7.10 -13.56
C ALA A 273 -17.35 -8.59 -13.59
N TYR A 274 -16.36 -9.46 -13.82
CA TYR A 274 -16.60 -10.87 -14.13
C TYR A 274 -15.94 -11.83 -13.15
N GLY A 275 -15.05 -11.35 -12.27
CA GLY A 275 -14.38 -12.19 -11.29
C GLY A 275 -15.26 -12.49 -10.08
N SER A 276 -15.24 -13.74 -9.62
CA SER A 276 -15.78 -14.10 -8.29
C SER A 276 -14.98 -13.40 -7.18
N GLN A 277 -15.54 -13.31 -5.97
CA GLN A 277 -14.81 -12.74 -4.83
C GLN A 277 -13.51 -13.49 -4.53
N GLY A 278 -13.51 -14.82 -4.61
CA GLY A 278 -12.31 -15.64 -4.46
C GLY A 278 -11.24 -15.31 -5.49
N GLN A 279 -11.62 -15.18 -6.78
CA GLN A 279 -10.70 -14.77 -7.85
C GLN A 279 -10.13 -13.37 -7.64
N GLN A 280 -10.96 -12.42 -7.19
CA GLN A 280 -10.52 -11.05 -6.89
C GLN A 280 -9.54 -11.03 -5.71
N ARG A 281 -9.73 -11.88 -4.67
CA ARG A 281 -8.81 -12.02 -3.53
C ARG A 281 -7.47 -12.62 -3.95
N LEU A 282 -7.50 -13.69 -4.75
CA LEU A 282 -6.27 -14.28 -5.28
C LEU A 282 -5.49 -13.29 -6.15
N ALA A 283 -6.16 -12.53 -7.01
CA ALA A 283 -5.53 -11.49 -7.80
C ALA A 283 -4.92 -10.37 -6.91
N LEU A 284 -5.59 -9.98 -5.82
CA LEU A 284 -5.03 -9.02 -4.87
C LEU A 284 -3.80 -9.58 -4.16
N LEU A 285 -3.83 -10.85 -3.72
CA LEU A 285 -2.68 -11.50 -3.10
C LEU A 285 -1.51 -11.63 -4.09
N ALA A 286 -1.77 -12.06 -5.32
CA ALA A 286 -0.76 -12.14 -6.37
C ALA A 286 -0.11 -10.78 -6.64
N LEU A 287 -0.91 -9.68 -6.67
CA LEU A 287 -0.37 -8.32 -6.82
C LEU A 287 0.56 -7.95 -5.66
N LEU A 288 0.12 -8.15 -4.41
CA LEU A 288 0.90 -7.75 -3.23
C LEU A 288 2.20 -8.55 -3.11
N LEU A 289 2.19 -9.84 -3.49
CA LEU A 289 3.39 -10.67 -3.54
C LEU A 289 4.30 -10.25 -4.70
N ALA A 290 3.75 -9.92 -5.88
CA ALA A 290 4.53 -9.37 -6.99
C ALA A 290 5.21 -8.05 -6.63
N GLU A 291 4.52 -7.18 -5.91
CA GLU A 291 5.08 -5.93 -5.37
C GLU A 291 6.21 -6.21 -4.37
N ARG A 292 6.01 -7.16 -3.44
CA ARG A 292 7.05 -7.58 -2.49
C ARG A 292 8.31 -8.01 -3.22
N ASP A 293 8.16 -8.89 -4.20
CA ASP A 293 9.29 -9.47 -4.93
C ASP A 293 10.00 -8.42 -5.81
N ALA A 294 9.25 -7.53 -6.46
CA ALA A 294 9.81 -6.43 -7.24
C ALA A 294 10.57 -5.42 -6.35
N ILE A 295 10.01 -5.10 -5.17
CA ILE A 295 10.67 -4.22 -4.20
C ILE A 295 11.94 -4.90 -3.64
N ALA A 296 11.87 -6.19 -3.30
CA ALA A 296 13.03 -6.95 -2.84
C ALA A 296 14.17 -6.93 -3.87
N ALA A 297 13.84 -7.20 -5.14
CA ALA A 297 14.81 -7.17 -6.24
C ALA A 297 15.42 -5.77 -6.47
N THR A 298 14.62 -4.71 -6.36
CA THR A 298 15.06 -3.34 -6.62
C THR A 298 15.79 -2.70 -5.44
N ARG A 299 15.35 -3.00 -4.20
CA ARG A 299 15.83 -2.36 -2.96
C ARG A 299 16.75 -3.25 -2.13
N GLY A 300 16.93 -4.52 -2.51
CA GLY A 300 17.75 -5.49 -1.77
C GLY A 300 17.13 -5.93 -0.43
N SER A 301 15.89 -5.55 -0.14
CA SER A 301 15.19 -5.94 1.09
C SER A 301 13.68 -6.02 0.84
N PRO A 302 13.04 -7.16 1.13
CA PRO A 302 11.59 -7.31 0.98
C PRO A 302 10.83 -6.46 2.02
N PRO A 303 9.65 -5.92 1.66
CA PRO A 303 8.75 -5.30 2.62
C PRO A 303 8.15 -6.34 3.57
N LEU A 304 7.85 -5.92 4.81
CA LEU A 304 7.06 -6.71 5.75
C LEU A 304 5.63 -6.88 5.22
N MET A 305 5.19 -8.14 5.07
CA MET A 305 3.83 -8.45 4.63
C MET A 305 2.88 -8.55 5.83
N LEU A 306 1.81 -7.78 5.81
CA LEU A 306 0.79 -7.75 6.85
C LEU A 306 -0.51 -8.32 6.27
N LEU A 307 -0.94 -9.50 6.73
CA LEU A 307 -2.04 -10.27 6.15
C LEU A 307 -3.14 -10.49 7.19
N ASP A 308 -4.23 -9.72 7.09
CA ASP A 308 -5.34 -9.80 8.04
C ASP A 308 -6.36 -10.85 7.59
N ASP A 309 -6.53 -11.88 8.43
CA ASP A 309 -7.48 -12.98 8.27
C ASP A 309 -7.51 -13.65 6.88
N VAL A 310 -6.36 -13.63 6.19
CA VAL A 310 -6.26 -14.16 4.82
C VAL A 310 -6.54 -15.65 4.75
N MET A 311 -6.20 -16.39 5.81
CA MET A 311 -6.30 -17.86 5.84
C MET A 311 -7.75 -18.35 5.88
N SER A 312 -8.67 -17.57 6.47
CA SER A 312 -10.10 -17.94 6.51
C SER A 312 -10.76 -17.92 5.12
N GLU A 313 -10.15 -17.19 4.19
CA GLU A 313 -10.67 -16.94 2.85
C GLU A 313 -10.13 -17.92 1.77
N LEU A 314 -9.23 -18.83 2.18
CA LEU A 314 -8.55 -19.78 1.31
C LEU A 314 -8.90 -21.21 1.69
N ASP A 315 -8.97 -22.11 0.70
CA ASP A 315 -8.99 -23.55 0.92
C ASP A 315 -7.63 -24.09 1.37
N GLY A 316 -7.58 -25.35 1.77
CA GLY A 316 -6.37 -25.97 2.34
C GLY A 316 -5.16 -25.89 1.41
N GLU A 317 -5.33 -26.22 0.13
CA GLU A 317 -4.25 -26.22 -0.85
C GLU A 317 -3.68 -24.80 -1.07
N ARG A 318 -4.55 -23.79 -1.17
CA ARG A 318 -4.13 -22.40 -1.32
C ARG A 318 -3.45 -21.84 -0.08
N ARG A 319 -3.86 -22.29 1.13
CA ARG A 319 -3.16 -21.96 2.38
C ARG A 319 -1.73 -22.48 2.37
N GLU A 320 -1.54 -23.76 1.97
CA GLU A 320 -0.21 -24.38 1.86
C GLU A 320 0.68 -23.60 0.88
N ARG A 321 0.17 -23.28 -0.32
CA ARG A 321 0.89 -22.51 -1.34
C ARG A 321 1.26 -21.12 -0.82
N LEU A 322 0.33 -20.42 -0.15
CA LEU A 322 0.60 -19.09 0.39
C LEU A 322 1.68 -19.12 1.47
N VAL A 323 1.60 -20.05 2.46
CA VAL A 323 2.61 -20.15 3.52
C VAL A 323 3.97 -20.53 2.94
N ALA A 324 4.03 -21.51 2.04
CA ALA A 324 5.26 -21.88 1.36
C ALA A 324 5.89 -20.67 0.63
N ARG A 325 5.06 -19.88 -0.05
CA ARG A 325 5.54 -18.66 -0.76
C ARG A 325 6.01 -17.56 0.19
N LEU A 326 5.39 -17.40 1.35
CA LEU A 326 5.81 -16.44 2.36
C LEU A 326 7.16 -16.81 2.99
N LEU A 327 7.44 -18.11 3.14
CA LEU A 327 8.68 -18.63 3.71
C LEU A 327 9.81 -18.78 2.68
N ALA A 328 9.51 -18.84 1.39
CA ALA A 328 10.50 -19.08 0.34
C ALA A 328 11.47 -17.92 0.11
N GLU A 329 11.09 -16.68 0.42
CA GLU A 329 11.92 -15.50 0.16
C GLU A 329 12.86 -15.23 1.33
N PRO A 330 14.20 -15.32 1.14
CA PRO A 330 15.16 -15.08 2.21
C PRO A 330 15.05 -13.67 2.82
N GLY A 331 14.97 -13.60 4.14
CA GLY A 331 14.86 -12.33 4.88
C GLY A 331 13.50 -11.64 4.78
N ALA A 332 12.52 -12.27 4.13
CA ALA A 332 11.15 -11.77 4.14
C ALA A 332 10.46 -12.05 5.47
N GLN A 333 9.74 -11.05 5.97
CA GLN A 333 8.91 -11.19 7.16
C GLN A 333 7.44 -11.05 6.78
N SER A 334 6.59 -11.83 7.46
CA SER A 334 5.14 -11.74 7.33
C SER A 334 4.46 -11.80 8.70
N LEU A 335 3.43 -10.99 8.89
CA LEU A 335 2.56 -11.05 10.05
C LEU A 335 1.16 -11.43 9.57
N ILE A 336 0.67 -12.59 10.03
CA ILE A 336 -0.63 -13.12 9.65
C ILE A 336 -1.54 -13.10 10.87
N THR A 337 -2.76 -12.61 10.72
CA THR A 337 -3.78 -12.75 11.77
C THR A 337 -4.72 -13.90 11.43
N THR A 338 -5.11 -14.67 12.42
CA THR A 338 -6.10 -15.78 12.28
C THR A 338 -6.91 -15.96 13.55
N THR A 339 -8.05 -16.60 13.42
CA THR A 339 -8.84 -17.08 14.58
C THR A 339 -8.46 -18.48 15.00
N ASP A 340 -7.86 -19.27 14.10
CA ASP A 340 -7.51 -20.67 14.32
C ASP A 340 -6.12 -20.96 13.75
N LEU A 341 -5.26 -21.54 14.58
CA LEU A 341 -3.91 -21.97 14.19
C LEU A 341 -3.94 -23.11 13.16
N GLU A 342 -4.97 -23.95 13.16
CA GLU A 342 -5.10 -25.04 12.18
C GLU A 342 -5.25 -24.53 10.74
N HIS A 343 -5.63 -23.26 10.58
CA HIS A 343 -5.66 -22.61 9.28
C HIS A 343 -4.26 -22.24 8.73
N VAL A 344 -3.21 -22.34 9.54
CA VAL A 344 -1.84 -21.99 9.12
C VAL A 344 -1.00 -23.27 9.00
N PRO A 345 -0.79 -23.80 7.78
CA PRO A 345 0.04 -24.97 7.57
C PRO A 345 1.45 -24.80 8.15
N GLY A 346 1.99 -25.85 8.74
CA GLY A 346 3.35 -25.86 9.31
C GLY A 346 3.50 -25.16 10.67
N VAL A 347 2.46 -24.54 11.23
CA VAL A 347 2.55 -23.73 12.46
C VAL A 347 3.08 -24.49 13.69
N ARG A 348 2.96 -25.83 13.75
CA ARG A 348 3.41 -26.66 14.88
C ARG A 348 4.78 -27.32 14.68
N GLY A 349 5.48 -27.07 13.63
CA GLY A 349 6.74 -27.79 13.34
C GLY A 349 7.79 -27.01 12.59
N ASP A 350 7.45 -25.83 12.09
CA ASP A 350 8.40 -24.99 11.35
C ASP A 350 8.94 -23.87 12.26
N ALA A 351 10.25 -23.91 12.54
CA ALA A 351 10.92 -22.93 13.38
C ALA A 351 10.88 -21.49 12.81
N ALA A 352 10.57 -21.35 11.52
CA ALA A 352 10.39 -20.05 10.88
C ALA A 352 9.01 -19.42 11.15
N ILE A 353 8.10 -20.15 11.83
CA ILE A 353 6.76 -19.67 12.19
C ILE A 353 6.68 -19.40 13.69
N ALA A 354 6.61 -18.14 14.07
CA ALA A 354 6.37 -17.72 15.45
C ALA A 354 4.88 -17.53 15.71
N VAL A 355 4.40 -17.82 16.93
CA VAL A 355 2.99 -17.66 17.31
C VAL A 355 2.87 -16.64 18.44
N ALA A 356 1.97 -15.67 18.27
CA ALA A 356 1.65 -14.64 19.24
C ALA A 356 0.14 -14.68 19.58
N PRO A 357 -0.27 -15.31 20.68
CA PRO A 357 -1.67 -15.32 21.11
C PRO A 357 -2.12 -13.94 21.60
N VAL A 358 -3.32 -13.52 21.17
CA VAL A 358 -3.93 -12.23 21.55
C VAL A 358 -5.29 -12.47 22.18
N ALA A 359 -5.50 -11.91 23.37
CA ALA A 359 -6.77 -11.90 24.07
C ALA A 359 -6.99 -10.55 24.77
N ASP A 360 -8.16 -9.97 24.62
CA ASP A 360 -8.60 -8.73 25.32
C ASP A 360 -7.59 -7.57 25.26
N GLY A 361 -6.99 -7.33 24.09
CA GLY A 361 -6.00 -6.28 23.91
C GLY A 361 -4.67 -6.53 24.64
N ARG A 362 -4.34 -7.79 24.91
CA ARG A 362 -3.06 -8.24 25.46
C ARG A 362 -2.44 -9.29 24.55
N ILE A 363 -1.13 -9.26 24.46
CA ILE A 363 -0.35 -10.30 23.77
C ILE A 363 0.22 -11.20 24.88
N ALA A 364 -0.08 -12.49 24.82
CA ALA A 364 0.57 -13.44 25.68
C ALA A 364 2.01 -13.67 25.20
N GLU A 365 2.96 -13.87 26.12
CA GLU A 365 4.30 -14.30 25.75
C GLU A 365 4.22 -15.57 24.92
N ALA A 366 4.96 -15.60 23.79
CA ALA A 366 5.03 -16.79 22.96
C ALA A 366 5.53 -17.94 23.85
N ALA A 367 4.69 -18.94 24.06
CA ALA A 367 5.17 -20.19 24.59
C ALA A 367 6.18 -20.73 23.56
N ALA A 368 7.45 -20.81 23.96
CA ALA A 368 8.45 -21.52 23.15
C ALA A 368 7.94 -22.94 22.93
N ALA A 369 7.72 -23.31 21.68
CA ALA A 369 7.29 -24.63 21.27
C ALA A 369 8.43 -25.65 21.43
#